data_06ea1f170f701b035a67c98e4c558429
#
_entry.id   06ea1f170f701b035a67c98e4c558429
#
_cell.length_a   1.000
_cell.length_b   1.000
_cell.length_c   1.000
_cell.angle_alpha   90.00
_cell.angle_beta   90.00
_cell.angle_gamma   90.00
#
_symmetry.space_group_name_H-M   'P 1'
#
loop_
_entity.id
_entity.type
_entity.pdbx_description
1 polymer ?
#
loop_
_entity_poly.entity_id
_entity_poly.type
_entity_poly.pdbx_seq_one_letter_code
_entity_poly.pdbx_strand_id
1 'polypeptide(L)'
;MVDILSEFYPVYVAEVQTIEEAYRMITDMGSLTDHEQQSKSLVSEIKQAFTALPTLPAARVAYVIWQKPYMVAGKDTYINSVLQELGFITPFAESSDRYPTLTEEQFKEANLDLVLLSSEPYPFKEKQQNQFQEMLPDSTIQLIDGEMFWYGVRMLEGANYFKDFSFDV
;
A
#
# COMPACT_ATOMS: atom_id res chain seq x y z
N MET A 1 -0.57 14.52 -21.25
CA MET A 1 0.23 15.63 -20.64
C MET A 1 1.71 15.30 -20.66
N VAL A 2 2.14 14.11 -20.23
CA VAL A 2 3.55 13.66 -20.26
C VAL A 2 4.09 13.72 -21.69
N ASP A 3 3.37 13.13 -22.66
CA ASP A 3 3.78 13.10 -24.08
C ASP A 3 4.07 14.49 -24.65
N ILE A 4 3.22 15.47 -24.31
CA ILE A 4 3.39 16.87 -24.75
C ILE A 4 4.65 17.50 -24.14
N LEU A 5 4.92 17.24 -22.85
CA LEU A 5 6.11 17.75 -22.17
C LEU A 5 7.39 17.11 -22.73
N SER A 6 7.34 15.81 -23.06
CA SER A 6 8.47 15.06 -23.61
C SER A 6 8.92 15.56 -25.00
N GLU A 7 8.06 16.29 -25.73
CA GLU A 7 8.44 16.95 -26.99
C GLU A 7 9.41 18.12 -26.77
N PHE A 8 9.41 18.73 -25.58
CA PHE A 8 10.17 19.96 -25.31
C PHE A 8 11.25 19.76 -24.23
N TYR A 9 11.08 18.77 -23.35
CA TYR A 9 11.96 18.58 -22.18
C TYR A 9 12.25 17.09 -21.98
N PRO A 10 13.42 16.72 -21.42
CA PRO A 10 13.63 15.39 -20.89
C PRO A 10 12.69 15.17 -19.69
N VAL A 11 11.81 14.18 -19.78
CA VAL A 11 10.84 13.87 -18.72
C VAL A 11 11.16 12.50 -18.14
N TYR A 12 11.40 12.45 -16.83
CA TYR A 12 11.50 11.21 -16.08
C TYR A 12 10.11 10.83 -15.54
N VAL A 13 9.69 9.60 -15.83
CA VAL A 13 8.43 9.04 -15.33
C VAL A 13 8.76 7.83 -14.49
N ALA A 14 8.44 7.87 -13.20
CA ALA A 14 8.55 6.71 -12.33
C ALA A 14 7.20 5.98 -12.27
N GLU A 15 7.22 4.69 -12.52
CA GLU A 15 6.11 3.79 -12.20
C GLU A 15 6.55 2.90 -11.04
N VAL A 16 5.85 3.02 -9.90
CA VAL A 16 6.19 2.31 -8.67
C VAL A 16 5.03 1.41 -8.26
N GLN A 17 5.24 0.11 -8.41
CA GLN A 17 4.29 -0.95 -8.07
C GLN A 17 4.82 -1.84 -6.95
N THR A 18 6.13 -1.87 -6.75
CA THR A 18 6.82 -2.71 -5.76
C THR A 18 7.77 -1.91 -4.89
N ILE A 19 8.15 -2.50 -3.77
CA ILE A 19 9.18 -1.95 -2.86
C ILE A 19 10.52 -1.79 -3.62
N GLU A 20 10.90 -2.74 -4.46
CA GLU A 20 12.13 -2.69 -5.25
C GLU A 20 12.11 -1.55 -6.28
N GLU A 21 10.97 -1.29 -6.89
CA GLU A 21 10.80 -0.16 -7.81
C GLU A 21 10.85 1.18 -7.08
N ALA A 22 10.35 1.25 -5.85
CA ALA A 22 10.53 2.42 -5.00
C ALA A 22 12.02 2.69 -4.71
N TYR A 23 12.82 1.66 -4.43
CA TYR A 23 14.27 1.80 -4.25
C TYR A 23 14.96 2.30 -5.53
N ARG A 24 14.54 1.78 -6.68
CA ARG A 24 15.06 2.22 -7.98
C ARG A 24 14.72 3.69 -8.22
N MET A 25 13.46 4.08 -8.02
CA MET A 25 13.03 5.48 -8.16
C MET A 25 13.86 6.43 -7.29
N ILE A 26 14.09 6.09 -6.01
CA ILE A 26 14.92 6.90 -5.10
C ILE A 26 16.36 7.04 -5.65
N THR A 27 16.92 5.95 -6.15
CA THR A 27 18.28 5.93 -6.71
C THR A 27 18.35 6.79 -7.98
N ASP A 28 17.39 6.67 -8.88
CA ASP A 28 17.31 7.43 -10.11
C ASP A 28 17.17 8.93 -9.81
N MET A 29 16.31 9.30 -8.85
CA MET A 29 16.17 10.69 -8.41
C MET A 29 17.49 11.24 -7.84
N GLY A 30 18.23 10.42 -7.08
CA GLY A 30 19.56 10.79 -6.61
C GLY A 30 20.52 11.12 -7.76
N SER A 31 20.54 10.28 -8.80
CA SER A 31 21.39 10.47 -9.98
C SER A 31 20.96 11.68 -10.82
N LEU A 32 19.66 11.92 -10.94
CA LEU A 32 19.13 13.07 -11.70
C LEU A 32 19.36 14.43 -11.01
N THR A 33 19.65 14.41 -9.71
CA THR A 33 19.79 15.63 -8.90
C THR A 33 21.18 15.81 -8.28
N ASP A 34 22.17 15.02 -8.71
CA ASP A 34 23.53 15.00 -8.17
C ASP A 34 23.59 14.68 -6.65
N HIS A 35 22.69 13.78 -6.18
CA HIS A 35 22.58 13.37 -4.78
C HIS A 35 22.70 11.83 -4.60
N GLU A 36 23.59 11.17 -5.37
CA GLU A 36 23.73 9.70 -5.37
C GLU A 36 24.09 9.14 -3.99
N GLN A 37 24.93 9.85 -3.24
CA GLN A 37 25.34 9.38 -1.91
C GLN A 37 24.16 9.37 -0.94
N GLN A 38 23.37 10.43 -0.95
CA GLN A 38 22.19 10.56 -0.10
C GLN A 38 21.12 9.53 -0.46
N SER A 39 20.84 9.33 -1.75
CA SER A 39 19.87 8.34 -2.21
C SER A 39 20.28 6.91 -1.84
N LYS A 40 21.56 6.56 -1.97
CA LYS A 40 22.09 5.26 -1.54
C LYS A 40 21.97 5.05 -0.03
N SER A 41 22.27 6.08 0.77
CA SER A 41 22.07 6.02 2.22
C SER A 41 20.63 5.79 2.57
N LEU A 42 19.72 6.58 2.00
CA LEU A 42 18.27 6.46 2.23
C LEU A 42 17.74 5.07 1.85
N VAL A 43 18.11 4.54 0.68
CA VAL A 43 17.71 3.18 0.27
C VAL A 43 18.23 2.12 1.25
N SER A 44 19.49 2.28 1.72
CA SER A 44 20.06 1.36 2.72
C SER A 44 19.30 1.40 4.04
N GLU A 45 18.94 2.59 4.52
CA GLU A 45 18.17 2.79 5.75
C GLU A 45 16.77 2.18 5.65
N ILE A 46 16.08 2.42 4.51
CA ILE A 46 14.75 1.85 4.26
C ILE A 46 14.83 0.31 4.23
N LYS A 47 15.80 -0.26 3.52
CA LYS A 47 16.00 -1.72 3.48
C LYS A 47 16.20 -2.32 4.86
N GLN A 48 17.02 -1.68 5.69
CA GLN A 48 17.22 -2.12 7.07
C GLN A 48 15.93 -2.05 7.89
N ALA A 49 15.15 -0.98 7.74
CA ALA A 49 13.88 -0.80 8.44
C ALA A 49 12.86 -1.87 8.03
N PHE A 50 12.73 -2.16 6.73
CA PHE A 50 11.82 -3.20 6.22
C PHE A 50 12.26 -4.61 6.61
N THR A 51 13.57 -4.90 6.59
CA THR A 51 14.10 -6.20 7.07
C THR A 51 13.82 -6.43 8.57
N ALA A 52 13.66 -5.36 9.34
CA ALA A 52 13.36 -5.42 10.76
C ALA A 52 11.86 -5.49 11.09
N LEU A 53 10.97 -5.52 10.07
CA LEU A 53 9.53 -5.67 10.28
C LEU A 53 9.21 -7.04 10.91
N PRO A 54 8.21 -7.11 11.79
CA PRO A 54 7.77 -8.38 12.33
C PRO A 54 7.15 -9.23 11.23
N THR A 55 7.39 -10.54 11.24
CA THR A 55 6.60 -11.47 10.44
C THR A 55 5.25 -11.66 11.11
N LEU A 56 4.20 -11.18 10.48
CA LEU A 56 2.84 -11.31 10.96
C LEU A 56 2.26 -12.68 10.61
N PRO A 57 1.25 -13.17 11.33
CA PRO A 57 0.52 -14.37 10.94
C PRO A 57 -0.05 -14.23 9.53
N ALA A 58 -0.06 -15.32 8.76
CA ALA A 58 -0.67 -15.31 7.45
C ALA A 58 -2.18 -15.07 7.61
N ALA A 59 -2.64 -13.91 7.17
CA ALA A 59 -4.03 -13.50 7.19
C ALA A 59 -4.48 -13.01 5.82
N ARG A 60 -5.74 -13.24 5.49
CA ARG A 60 -6.35 -12.77 4.24
C ARG A 60 -6.83 -11.33 4.42
N VAL A 61 -6.17 -10.39 3.73
CA VAL A 61 -6.35 -8.95 3.95
C VAL A 61 -6.90 -8.27 2.71
N ALA A 62 -7.88 -7.38 2.91
CA ALA A 62 -8.30 -6.39 1.93
C ALA A 62 -7.90 -4.99 2.39
N TYR A 63 -7.28 -4.21 1.53
CA TYR A 63 -6.98 -2.79 1.77
C TYR A 63 -7.94 -1.93 0.94
N VAL A 64 -8.88 -1.27 1.61
CA VAL A 64 -9.96 -0.50 0.98
C VAL A 64 -9.58 0.96 0.84
N ILE A 65 -9.62 1.49 -0.39
CA ILE A 65 -9.22 2.86 -0.71
C ILE A 65 -10.40 3.77 -1.02
N TRP A 66 -11.58 3.23 -1.33
CA TRP A 66 -12.76 4.01 -1.71
C TRP A 66 -14.06 3.31 -1.34
N GLN A 67 -15.10 4.13 -1.11
CA GLN A 67 -16.46 3.67 -0.88
C GLN A 67 -17.43 4.27 -1.92
N LYS A 68 -18.26 3.43 -2.53
CA LYS A 68 -19.27 3.77 -3.54
C LYS A 68 -18.67 4.22 -4.89
N PRO A 69 -18.19 3.25 -5.68
CA PRO A 69 -18.14 1.82 -5.37
C PRO A 69 -17.03 1.48 -4.38
N TYR A 70 -17.07 0.30 -3.76
CA TYR A 70 -15.95 -0.19 -2.97
C TYR A 70 -14.78 -0.51 -3.89
N MET A 71 -13.62 0.09 -3.65
CA MET A 71 -12.40 -0.20 -4.37
C MET A 71 -11.31 -0.63 -3.41
N VAL A 72 -10.54 -1.62 -3.80
CA VAL A 72 -9.43 -2.16 -3.00
C VAL A 72 -8.11 -2.06 -3.76
N ALA A 73 -7.01 -2.09 -3.03
CA ALA A 73 -5.70 -2.26 -3.63
C ALA A 73 -5.57 -3.71 -4.14
N GLY A 74 -5.36 -3.84 -5.45
CA GLY A 74 -5.14 -5.11 -6.14
C GLY A 74 -3.68 -5.29 -6.52
N LYS A 75 -3.43 -6.11 -7.55
CA LYS A 75 -2.09 -6.35 -8.08
C LYS A 75 -1.45 -5.07 -8.61
N ASP A 76 -0.16 -5.13 -8.83
CA ASP A 76 0.63 -4.05 -9.44
C ASP A 76 0.44 -2.70 -8.71
N THR A 77 0.26 -2.77 -7.37
CA THR A 77 0.22 -1.60 -6.49
C THR A 77 1.30 -1.70 -5.42
N TYR A 78 1.91 -0.57 -5.10
CA TYR A 78 2.87 -0.49 -4.00
C TYR A 78 2.25 -0.95 -2.66
N ILE A 79 0.98 -0.64 -2.43
CA ILE A 79 0.22 -1.08 -1.26
C ILE A 79 0.23 -2.60 -1.15
N ASN A 80 -0.08 -3.31 -2.25
CA ASN A 80 -0.07 -4.78 -2.26
C ASN A 80 1.34 -5.33 -1.97
N SER A 81 2.38 -4.71 -2.52
CA SER A 81 3.76 -5.10 -2.27
C SER A 81 4.13 -4.97 -0.78
N VAL A 82 3.69 -3.92 -0.12
CA VAL A 82 3.89 -3.73 1.34
C VAL A 82 3.11 -4.77 2.15
N LEU A 83 1.85 -5.04 1.80
CA LEU A 83 1.05 -6.05 2.50
C LEU A 83 1.68 -7.45 2.40
N GLN A 84 2.22 -7.80 1.24
CA GLN A 84 2.93 -9.07 1.03
C GLN A 84 4.24 -9.14 1.83
N GLU A 85 4.98 -8.03 1.92
CA GLU A 85 6.19 -7.94 2.76
C GLU A 85 5.87 -8.15 4.24
N LEU A 86 4.71 -7.69 4.71
CA LEU A 86 4.20 -7.93 6.05
C LEU A 86 3.71 -9.38 6.27
N GLY A 87 3.68 -10.22 5.22
CA GLY A 87 3.28 -11.63 5.30
C GLY A 87 1.79 -11.88 5.03
N PHE A 88 1.02 -10.88 4.62
CA PHE A 88 -0.41 -11.03 4.36
C PHE A 88 -0.71 -11.67 2.99
N ILE A 89 -1.84 -12.38 2.93
CA ILE A 89 -2.42 -12.90 1.71
C ILE A 89 -3.43 -11.87 1.19
N THR A 90 -3.23 -11.40 -0.03
CA THR A 90 -4.07 -10.38 -0.66
C THR A 90 -4.92 -11.00 -1.77
N PRO A 91 -6.14 -11.50 -1.49
CA PRO A 91 -6.92 -12.28 -2.45
C PRO A 91 -7.30 -11.49 -3.71
N PHE A 92 -7.43 -10.17 -3.60
CA PHE A 92 -7.78 -9.31 -4.73
C PHE A 92 -6.58 -8.93 -5.63
N ALA A 93 -5.37 -9.33 -5.25
CA ALA A 93 -4.18 -9.22 -6.11
C ALA A 93 -4.23 -10.16 -7.33
N GLU A 94 -5.13 -11.15 -7.35
CA GLU A 94 -5.36 -12.01 -8.52
C GLU A 94 -6.25 -11.34 -9.59
N SER A 95 -6.90 -10.22 -9.26
CA SER A 95 -7.67 -9.44 -10.23
C SER A 95 -6.81 -8.90 -11.37
N SER A 96 -7.41 -8.71 -12.55
CA SER A 96 -6.74 -8.04 -13.68
C SER A 96 -6.49 -6.55 -13.44
N ASP A 97 -7.27 -5.93 -12.55
CA ASP A 97 -7.23 -4.50 -12.29
C ASP A 97 -6.35 -4.16 -11.08
N ARG A 98 -5.65 -3.03 -11.17
CA ARG A 98 -4.84 -2.49 -10.06
C ARG A 98 -5.71 -2.09 -8.86
N TYR A 99 -6.92 -1.60 -9.13
CA TYR A 99 -7.88 -1.16 -8.12
C TYR A 99 -9.26 -1.73 -8.44
N PRO A 100 -9.46 -3.05 -8.22
CA PRO A 100 -10.74 -3.68 -8.53
C PRO A 100 -11.86 -3.10 -7.69
N THR A 101 -13.02 -2.96 -8.34
CA THR A 101 -14.27 -2.62 -7.70
C THR A 101 -14.98 -3.88 -7.25
N LEU A 102 -15.45 -3.90 -6.02
CA LEU A 102 -16.07 -5.06 -5.39
C LEU A 102 -17.52 -4.78 -4.98
N THR A 103 -18.34 -5.82 -5.03
CA THR A 103 -19.65 -5.86 -4.38
C THR A 103 -19.53 -6.37 -2.93
N GLU A 104 -20.59 -6.20 -2.15
CA GLU A 104 -20.64 -6.75 -0.78
C GLU A 104 -20.55 -8.29 -0.77
N GLU A 105 -21.13 -8.94 -1.77
CA GLU A 105 -21.07 -10.39 -1.93
C GLU A 105 -19.63 -10.87 -2.15
N GLN A 106 -18.88 -10.16 -3.00
CA GLN A 106 -17.47 -10.48 -3.26
C GLN A 106 -16.60 -10.32 -2.01
N PHE A 107 -16.89 -9.32 -1.16
CA PHE A 107 -16.21 -9.21 0.14
C PHE A 107 -16.52 -10.41 1.04
N LYS A 108 -17.79 -10.83 1.14
CA LYS A 108 -18.20 -11.98 1.96
C LYS A 108 -17.59 -13.30 1.47
N GLU A 109 -17.53 -13.49 0.15
CA GLU A 109 -16.96 -14.71 -0.46
C GLU A 109 -15.43 -14.79 -0.31
N ALA A 110 -14.76 -13.66 -0.10
CA ALA A 110 -13.30 -13.61 -0.01
C ALA A 110 -12.74 -14.23 1.27
N ASN A 111 -13.60 -14.50 2.29
CA ASN A 111 -13.18 -15.04 3.59
C ASN A 111 -12.00 -14.27 4.17
N LEU A 112 -12.19 -12.98 4.41
CA LEU A 112 -11.16 -12.07 4.91
C LEU A 112 -11.03 -12.20 6.43
N ASP A 113 -9.79 -12.25 6.90
CA ASP A 113 -9.48 -12.16 8.33
C ASP A 113 -9.44 -10.69 8.77
N LEU A 114 -8.91 -9.82 7.91
CA LEU A 114 -8.70 -8.40 8.21
C LEU A 114 -9.10 -7.50 7.02
N VAL A 115 -9.79 -6.41 7.33
CA VAL A 115 -10.08 -5.34 6.37
C VAL A 115 -9.48 -4.04 6.87
N LEU A 116 -8.53 -3.50 6.12
CA LEU A 116 -7.89 -2.22 6.39
C LEU A 116 -8.63 -1.11 5.64
N LEU A 117 -9.16 -0.14 6.37
CA LEU A 117 -9.84 1.02 5.82
C LEU A 117 -8.89 2.22 5.84
N SER A 118 -8.44 2.66 4.68
CA SER A 118 -7.45 3.73 4.54
C SER A 118 -8.00 5.10 4.92
N SER A 119 -7.18 5.94 5.54
CA SER A 119 -7.52 7.35 5.77
C SER A 119 -7.58 8.17 4.49
N GLU A 120 -7.06 7.64 3.38
CA GLU A 120 -7.02 8.31 2.08
C GLU A 120 -6.98 7.30 0.89
N PRO A 121 -7.33 7.71 -0.32
CA PRO A 121 -7.91 9.00 -0.71
C PRO A 121 -9.33 9.22 -0.17
N TYR A 122 -10.05 8.15 0.20
CA TYR A 122 -11.32 8.26 0.89
C TYR A 122 -11.10 8.25 2.40
N PRO A 123 -11.54 9.31 3.15
CA PRO A 123 -11.26 9.42 4.57
C PRO A 123 -12.18 8.52 5.40
N PHE A 124 -11.91 7.23 5.42
CA PHE A 124 -12.65 6.28 6.26
C PHE A 124 -12.56 6.67 7.74
N LYS A 125 -13.67 6.48 8.45
CA LYS A 125 -13.84 6.80 9.87
C LYS A 125 -14.63 5.69 10.57
N GLU A 126 -14.78 5.79 11.86
CA GLU A 126 -15.54 4.85 12.71
C GLU A 126 -16.92 4.49 12.15
N LYS A 127 -17.63 5.45 11.54
CA LYS A 127 -18.93 5.19 10.90
C LYS A 127 -18.83 4.10 9.82
N GLN A 128 -17.83 4.19 8.95
CA GLN A 128 -17.62 3.21 7.89
C GLN A 128 -17.06 1.90 8.45
N GLN A 129 -16.20 1.98 9.47
CA GLN A 129 -15.72 0.80 10.19
C GLN A 129 -16.88 -0.02 10.73
N ASN A 130 -17.87 0.60 11.37
CA ASN A 130 -19.07 -0.07 11.87
C ASN A 130 -19.89 -0.68 10.72
N GLN A 131 -20.03 0.01 9.59
CA GLN A 131 -20.73 -0.52 8.40
C GLN A 131 -20.05 -1.77 7.84
N PHE A 132 -18.71 -1.76 7.75
CA PHE A 132 -17.95 -2.94 7.32
C PHE A 132 -18.04 -4.07 8.35
N GLN A 133 -18.05 -3.77 9.65
CA GLN A 133 -18.20 -4.77 10.70
C GLN A 133 -19.58 -5.45 10.66
N GLU A 134 -20.65 -4.70 10.34
CA GLU A 134 -21.98 -5.28 10.12
C GLU A 134 -22.04 -6.16 8.87
N MET A 135 -21.32 -5.78 7.80
CA MET A 135 -21.25 -6.52 6.55
C MET A 135 -20.40 -7.81 6.66
N LEU A 136 -19.32 -7.74 7.46
CA LEU A 136 -18.30 -8.79 7.63
C LEU A 136 -18.09 -9.09 9.12
N PRO A 137 -19.07 -9.74 9.78
CA PRO A 137 -19.03 -9.92 11.23
C PRO A 137 -17.87 -10.79 11.72
N ASP A 138 -17.36 -11.67 10.87
CA ASP A 138 -16.28 -12.61 11.20
C ASP A 138 -14.88 -12.04 10.88
N SER A 139 -14.80 -10.86 10.28
CA SER A 139 -13.54 -10.20 9.94
C SER A 139 -13.23 -9.09 10.95
N THR A 140 -11.95 -8.87 11.24
CA THR A 140 -11.52 -7.65 11.94
C THR A 140 -11.52 -6.47 10.98
N ILE A 141 -12.05 -5.33 11.41
CA ILE A 141 -12.09 -4.10 10.59
C ILE A 141 -11.25 -3.03 11.29
N GLN A 142 -10.16 -2.61 10.68
CA GLN A 142 -9.27 -1.61 11.25
C GLN A 142 -9.13 -0.37 10.37
N LEU A 143 -9.11 0.79 11.00
CA LEU A 143 -8.70 2.04 10.35
C LEU A 143 -7.17 2.08 10.29
N ILE A 144 -6.62 2.49 9.15
CA ILE A 144 -5.18 2.59 8.95
C ILE A 144 -4.81 3.93 8.32
N ASP A 145 -3.64 4.45 8.69
CA ASP A 145 -3.12 5.66 8.07
C ASP A 145 -2.59 5.36 6.66
N GLY A 146 -3.29 5.85 5.65
CA GLY A 146 -2.95 5.64 4.24
C GLY A 146 -1.63 6.26 3.82
N GLU A 147 -1.19 7.35 4.47
CA GLU A 147 0.10 7.98 4.16
C GLU A 147 1.29 7.05 4.44
N MET A 148 1.13 6.08 5.34
CA MET A 148 2.18 5.10 5.67
C MET A 148 2.42 4.08 4.54
N PHE A 149 1.50 4.02 3.56
CA PHE A 149 1.64 3.22 2.34
C PHE A 149 2.14 4.04 1.14
N TRP A 150 2.84 5.14 1.38
CA TRP A 150 3.48 5.92 0.33
C TRP A 150 4.95 5.55 0.19
N TYR A 151 5.43 5.54 -1.05
CA TYR A 151 6.85 5.30 -1.34
C TYR A 151 7.69 6.57 -1.23
N GLY A 152 9.02 6.43 -1.37
CA GLY A 152 9.98 7.50 -1.15
C GLY A 152 10.43 7.59 0.31
N VAL A 153 10.66 8.80 0.82
CA VAL A 153 11.11 9.02 2.20
C VAL A 153 10.09 8.52 3.25
N ARG A 154 8.81 8.52 2.89
CA ARG A 154 7.74 8.00 3.74
C ARG A 154 7.88 6.52 4.10
N MET A 155 8.65 5.75 3.32
CA MET A 155 8.91 4.35 3.62
C MET A 155 9.58 4.14 4.99
N LEU A 156 10.40 5.08 5.46
CA LEU A 156 10.99 5.00 6.81
C LEU A 156 9.94 5.17 7.91
N GLU A 157 9.06 6.16 7.73
CA GLU A 157 7.95 6.40 8.66
C GLU A 157 6.96 5.23 8.63
N GLY A 158 6.65 4.72 7.42
CA GLY A 158 5.82 3.54 7.22
C GLY A 158 6.37 2.30 7.91
N ALA A 159 7.67 2.01 7.78
CA ALA A 159 8.30 0.87 8.45
C ALA A 159 8.20 0.97 9.98
N ASN A 160 8.42 2.15 10.55
CA ASN A 160 8.23 2.37 11.99
C ASN A 160 6.77 2.21 12.40
N TYR A 161 5.85 2.75 11.61
CA TYR A 161 4.41 2.60 11.85
C TYR A 161 3.99 1.13 11.84
N PHE A 162 4.38 0.33 10.83
CA PHE A 162 4.04 -1.09 10.73
C PHE A 162 4.64 -1.94 11.85
N LYS A 163 5.78 -1.54 12.40
CA LYS A 163 6.41 -2.20 13.53
C LYS A 163 5.61 -2.03 14.82
N ASP A 164 5.01 -0.85 15.00
CA ASP A 164 4.29 -0.47 16.22
C ASP A 164 2.77 -0.67 16.11
N PHE A 165 2.25 -0.78 14.87
CA PHE A 165 0.82 -0.97 14.62
C PHE A 165 0.41 -2.41 14.96
N SER A 166 -0.60 -2.53 15.83
CA SER A 166 -1.19 -3.83 16.13
C SER A 166 -2.18 -4.22 15.06
N PHE A 167 -1.80 -5.17 14.23
CA PHE A 167 -2.73 -5.82 13.32
C PHE A 167 -3.46 -6.92 14.08
N ASP A 168 -4.75 -6.71 14.34
CA ASP A 168 -5.59 -7.63 15.11
C ASP A 168 -6.05 -8.81 14.22
N VAL A 169 -5.16 -9.80 14.02
CA VAL A 169 -5.36 -11.00 13.18
C VAL A 169 -5.19 -12.28 13.97
#